data_7914de0a20ffeb16f76c77f6e4f5e617
#
_entry.id   7914de0a20ffeb16f76c77f6e4f5e617
#
_cell.length_a   1.000
_cell.length_b   1.000
_cell.length_c   1.000
_cell.angle_alpha   90.00
_cell.angle_beta   90.00
_cell.angle_gamma   90.00
#
_symmetry.space_group_name_H-M   'P 1'
#
loop_
_entity.id
_entity.type
_entity.pdbx_description
1 polymer ?
#
loop_
_entity_poly.entity_id
_entity_poly.type
_entity_poly.pdbx_seq_one_letter_code
_entity_poly.pdbx_strand_id
1 'polypeptide(L)'
;MIARVQAAQGIETLTTKNRESMPIWLASFLAFKLDLLGGEYITSSHGISVKNATKDLNSQGSQYLPEESMAFVNQIKAIFAEVEEKGYYDIPIAANNDKSINEHFLEKYHDGVDLYVEYLKSGVANDNNIKLIDKLNDKIVIENVGGSAYRTLSRVLKDLKIEKHYDWFNTEEDPFFHGIGKYDHDSKGNKCFYDYSLDTTVVAKDKDGKPFFPVIETLNYKEKLAKYPVGTAVFITDPDHDRFTVCQIEKAEAADRLKATGIDYVALDEGRILSVLTANQSFLLIMDFWAKQLKQAGLWDNHTRFIIKTTASAKSWDEWAENNGVKVVNVPVGFKEIANIMKKVEKQLAENDGKDVVITDVFGYDVNLGKNPAVVFAGEESGGMIIGAENPVVSKAGRMAIAMREKSATEAIVIGSALVSHLAQEKMTLSEALIKLFDDNKIIGKFDVREDIAYYNESEPDIAKLTAAKKDGEAKRTKNDVFYLAIAMAKREGKITVDNAREIFVSTFGDELDFSNLKDVLFVGDGTYLLFDDKYIEIRPSGTDAKTKAYGAGSDKANLLKFAKTLGNYSGDLNDTYLKFIDKAYYDNAKAKSAVIYQEFTDKDANNVPFVIPNYSETIGL
;
A
#
# COMPACT_ATOMS: atom_id res chain seq x y z
N MET A 1 24.23 -13.06 0.66
CA MET A 1 23.86 -14.37 1.23
C MET A 1 22.84 -15.06 0.36
N ILE A 2 21.65 -14.49 0.11
CA ILE A 2 20.55 -15.10 -0.69
C ILE A 2 21.07 -15.64 -2.03
N ALA A 3 21.72 -14.80 -2.84
CA ALA A 3 22.26 -15.22 -4.15
C ALA A 3 23.19 -16.45 -4.07
N ARG A 4 23.96 -16.57 -2.98
CA ARG A 4 24.86 -17.71 -2.78
C ARG A 4 24.12 -19.00 -2.40
N VAL A 5 23.03 -18.88 -1.64
CA VAL A 5 22.15 -20.02 -1.32
C VAL A 5 21.46 -20.51 -2.58
N GLN A 6 20.93 -19.58 -3.38
CA GLN A 6 20.30 -19.89 -4.66
C GLN A 6 21.29 -20.55 -5.64
N ALA A 7 22.49 -19.99 -5.77
CA ALA A 7 23.55 -20.56 -6.62
C ALA A 7 23.94 -21.98 -6.19
N ALA A 8 24.02 -22.26 -4.87
CA ALA A 8 24.27 -23.61 -4.38
C ALA A 8 23.17 -24.61 -4.70
N GLN A 9 21.95 -24.12 -4.99
CA GLN A 9 20.82 -24.93 -5.47
C GLN A 9 20.77 -25.05 -7.02
N GLY A 10 21.77 -24.54 -7.72
CA GLY A 10 21.83 -24.55 -9.18
C GLY A 10 20.98 -23.47 -9.87
N ILE A 11 20.54 -22.45 -9.15
CA ILE A 11 19.76 -21.33 -9.68
C ILE A 11 20.72 -20.26 -10.13
N GLU A 12 20.63 -19.84 -11.42
CA GLU A 12 21.34 -18.65 -11.88
C GLU A 12 20.69 -17.41 -11.26
N THR A 13 21.48 -16.66 -10.49
CA THR A 13 21.02 -15.46 -9.80
C THR A 13 21.57 -14.22 -10.48
N LEU A 14 20.68 -13.38 -10.96
CA LEU A 14 21.02 -12.09 -11.56
C LEU A 14 21.09 -11.05 -10.45
N THR A 15 22.24 -10.40 -10.28
CA THR A 15 22.44 -9.36 -9.27
C THR A 15 22.94 -8.07 -9.92
N THR A 16 22.74 -6.95 -9.22
CA THR A 16 23.30 -5.67 -9.63
C THR A 16 24.79 -5.62 -9.35
N LYS A 17 25.56 -5.07 -10.29
CA LYS A 17 27.00 -4.83 -10.10
C LYS A 17 27.21 -3.94 -8.88
N ASN A 18 28.23 -4.23 -8.09
CA ASN A 18 28.52 -3.52 -6.84
C ASN A 18 27.37 -3.53 -5.83
N ARG A 19 26.38 -4.41 -5.95
CA ARG A 19 25.21 -4.51 -5.08
C ARG A 19 24.42 -3.20 -4.98
N GLU A 20 24.32 -2.48 -6.07
CA GLU A 20 23.55 -1.26 -6.15
C GLU A 20 22.05 -1.54 -5.96
N SER A 21 21.36 -0.67 -5.24
CA SER A 21 19.92 -0.75 -5.07
C SER A 21 19.18 -0.36 -6.35
N MET A 22 17.96 -0.86 -6.52
CA MET A 22 17.03 -0.43 -7.55
C MET A 22 15.63 -0.31 -6.95
N PRO A 23 14.72 0.50 -7.54
CA PRO A 23 13.33 0.53 -7.12
C PRO A 23 12.64 -0.81 -7.37
N ILE A 24 11.69 -1.17 -6.48
CA ILE A 24 11.01 -2.48 -6.58
C ILE A 24 10.23 -2.64 -7.88
N TRP A 25 9.61 -1.57 -8.39
CA TRP A 25 8.86 -1.63 -9.64
C TRP A 25 9.74 -2.05 -10.85
N LEU A 26 11.04 -1.70 -10.87
CA LEU A 26 11.94 -2.14 -11.92
C LEU A 26 12.25 -3.64 -11.77
N ALA A 27 12.51 -4.12 -10.56
CA ALA A 27 12.72 -5.55 -10.30
C ALA A 27 11.50 -6.37 -10.73
N SER A 28 10.30 -5.92 -10.36
CA SER A 28 9.02 -6.51 -10.76
C SER A 28 8.84 -6.53 -12.29
N PHE A 29 9.04 -5.38 -12.92
CA PHE A 29 8.93 -5.26 -14.39
C PHE A 29 9.88 -6.21 -15.10
N LEU A 30 11.15 -6.29 -14.66
CA LEU A 30 12.15 -7.15 -15.29
C LEU A 30 11.87 -8.64 -15.04
N ALA A 31 11.35 -9.01 -13.88
CA ALA A 31 10.93 -10.39 -13.62
C ALA A 31 9.88 -10.86 -14.65
N PHE A 32 8.90 -10.03 -14.94
CA PHE A 32 7.90 -10.33 -15.98
C PHE A 32 8.49 -10.17 -17.40
N LYS A 33 9.10 -9.02 -17.72
CA LYS A 33 9.52 -8.66 -19.08
C LYS A 33 10.56 -9.60 -19.67
N LEU A 34 11.48 -10.09 -18.83
CA LEU A 34 12.56 -10.99 -19.21
C LEU A 34 12.24 -12.48 -18.97
N ASP A 35 11.01 -12.79 -18.53
CA ASP A 35 10.57 -14.17 -18.22
C ASP A 35 11.46 -14.86 -17.17
N LEU A 36 11.83 -14.13 -16.10
CA LEU A 36 12.59 -14.68 -14.99
C LEU A 36 11.70 -15.62 -14.15
N LEU A 37 12.31 -16.55 -13.43
CA LEU A 37 11.59 -17.46 -12.52
C LEU A 37 10.94 -16.72 -11.36
N GLY A 38 11.54 -15.62 -10.91
CA GLY A 38 11.09 -14.79 -9.81
C GLY A 38 12.20 -13.86 -9.35
N GLY A 39 12.07 -13.30 -8.16
CA GLY A 39 13.07 -12.43 -7.56
C GLY A 39 12.91 -12.28 -6.05
N GLU A 40 14.03 -11.99 -5.40
CA GLU A 40 14.08 -11.67 -3.98
C GLU A 40 14.46 -10.19 -3.85
N TYR A 41 13.54 -9.37 -3.40
CA TYR A 41 13.78 -7.96 -3.20
C TYR A 41 13.92 -7.64 -1.71
N ILE A 42 15.11 -7.22 -1.29
CA ILE A 42 15.42 -6.97 0.13
C ILE A 42 14.91 -5.58 0.50
N THR A 43 13.85 -5.53 1.27
CA THR A 43 13.25 -4.28 1.77
C THR A 43 12.35 -4.55 2.97
N SER A 44 12.33 -3.62 3.93
CA SER A 44 11.26 -3.49 4.92
C SER A 44 10.27 -2.37 4.55
N SER A 45 10.29 -1.92 3.29
CA SER A 45 9.52 -0.79 2.76
C SER A 45 9.85 0.49 3.54
N HIS A 46 8.94 0.99 4.34
CA HIS A 46 9.11 2.18 5.19
C HIS A 46 9.39 1.85 6.66
N GLY A 47 9.80 0.63 6.93
CA GLY A 47 10.18 0.21 8.30
C GLY A 47 11.49 0.85 8.75
N ILE A 48 11.68 0.85 10.06
CA ILE A 48 12.89 1.39 10.70
C ILE A 48 14.14 0.67 10.23
N SER A 49 15.30 1.34 10.30
CA SER A 49 16.60 0.89 9.75
C SER A 49 17.09 -0.48 10.22
N VAL A 50 16.61 -0.96 11.37
CA VAL A 50 16.99 -2.27 11.92
C VAL A 50 16.07 -3.42 11.48
N LYS A 51 14.95 -3.11 10.84
CA LYS A 51 14.08 -4.15 10.27
C LYS A 51 14.66 -4.63 8.94
N ASN A 52 14.77 -5.95 8.80
CA ASN A 52 15.09 -6.61 7.55
C ASN A 52 13.90 -7.47 7.13
N ALA A 53 13.53 -7.37 5.87
CA ALA A 53 12.48 -8.17 5.27
C ALA A 53 12.77 -8.42 3.80
N THR A 54 11.99 -9.28 3.17
CA THR A 54 12.01 -9.54 1.73
C THR A 54 10.61 -9.37 1.16
N LYS A 55 10.55 -8.94 -0.08
CA LYS A 55 9.38 -9.07 -0.94
C LYS A 55 9.72 -10.10 -2.01
N ASP A 56 9.12 -11.28 -1.89
CA ASP A 56 9.37 -12.38 -2.80
C ASP A 56 8.51 -12.19 -4.05
N LEU A 57 9.15 -12.05 -5.22
CA LEU A 57 8.49 -11.80 -6.49
C LEU A 57 8.36 -13.12 -7.27
N ASN A 58 7.19 -13.37 -7.81
CA ASN A 58 6.96 -14.49 -8.72
C ASN A 58 7.35 -14.14 -10.18
N SER A 59 7.24 -15.09 -11.08
CA SER A 59 7.58 -14.90 -12.50
C SER A 59 6.68 -13.90 -13.24
N GLN A 60 5.55 -13.52 -12.64
CA GLN A 60 4.66 -12.47 -13.17
C GLN A 60 5.09 -11.06 -12.73
N GLY A 61 6.10 -10.96 -11.86
CA GLY A 61 6.55 -9.71 -11.27
C GLY A 61 5.71 -9.23 -10.09
N SER A 62 4.70 -9.97 -9.64
CA SER A 62 3.98 -9.64 -8.41
C SER A 62 4.69 -10.21 -7.18
N GLN A 63 4.47 -9.61 -6.03
CA GLN A 63 4.73 -10.33 -4.78
C GLN A 63 3.96 -11.65 -4.79
N TYR A 64 4.42 -12.63 -4.03
CA TYR A 64 3.74 -13.93 -3.95
C TYR A 64 2.25 -13.77 -3.68
N LEU A 65 1.46 -14.34 -4.56
CA LEU A 65 0.00 -14.36 -4.45
C LEU A 65 -0.41 -15.22 -3.23
N PRO A 66 -1.66 -15.13 -2.75
CA PRO A 66 -2.09 -15.86 -1.54
C PRO A 66 -1.75 -17.36 -1.55
N GLU A 67 -1.96 -18.04 -2.68
CA GLU A 67 -1.65 -19.46 -2.85
C GLU A 67 -0.13 -19.72 -2.81
N GLU A 68 0.67 -18.88 -3.45
CA GLU A 68 2.14 -18.97 -3.47
C GLU A 68 2.70 -18.68 -2.08
N SER A 69 2.17 -17.68 -1.38
CA SER A 69 2.53 -17.37 0.00
C SER A 69 2.23 -18.53 0.94
N MET A 70 1.08 -19.20 0.78
CA MET A 70 0.73 -20.37 1.59
C MET A 70 1.67 -21.54 1.33
N ALA A 71 2.02 -21.80 0.07
CA ALA A 71 2.97 -22.85 -0.30
C ALA A 71 4.36 -22.56 0.30
N PHE A 72 4.81 -21.30 0.24
CA PHE A 72 6.08 -20.87 0.83
C PHE A 72 6.10 -21.06 2.35
N VAL A 73 5.07 -20.61 3.07
CA VAL A 73 4.92 -20.80 4.51
C VAL A 73 4.92 -22.30 4.88
N ASN A 74 4.26 -23.15 4.11
CA ASN A 74 4.26 -24.61 4.37
C ASN A 74 5.65 -25.22 4.20
N GLN A 75 6.46 -24.76 3.24
CA GLN A 75 7.85 -25.18 3.10
C GLN A 75 8.70 -24.76 4.31
N ILE A 76 8.54 -23.53 4.78
CA ILE A 76 9.24 -23.06 5.98
C ILE A 76 8.88 -23.93 7.20
N LYS A 77 7.59 -24.24 7.40
CA LYS A 77 7.13 -25.14 8.48
C LYS A 77 7.73 -26.53 8.38
N ALA A 78 7.86 -27.07 7.16
CA ALA A 78 8.50 -28.38 6.95
C ALA A 78 9.99 -28.33 7.34
N ILE A 79 10.71 -27.25 7.01
CA ILE A 79 12.10 -27.05 7.44
C ILE A 79 12.19 -26.99 8.97
N PHE A 80 11.31 -26.23 9.63
CA PHE A 80 11.30 -26.17 11.10
C PHE A 80 11.04 -27.53 11.74
N ALA A 81 10.10 -28.33 11.22
CA ALA A 81 9.85 -29.67 11.72
C ALA A 81 11.09 -30.57 11.55
N GLU A 82 11.81 -30.45 10.43
CA GLU A 82 13.06 -31.18 10.21
C GLU A 82 14.16 -30.76 11.20
N VAL A 83 14.26 -29.46 11.51
CA VAL A 83 15.21 -28.95 12.51
C VAL A 83 14.85 -29.43 13.92
N GLU A 84 13.57 -29.47 14.28
CA GLU A 84 13.12 -30.01 15.56
C GLU A 84 13.49 -31.48 15.71
N GLU A 85 13.41 -32.28 14.65
CA GLU A 85 13.78 -33.69 14.64
C GLU A 85 15.28 -33.91 14.69
N LYS A 86 16.05 -33.18 13.87
CA LYS A 86 17.50 -33.39 13.68
C LYS A 86 18.38 -32.51 14.57
N GLY A 87 17.85 -31.42 15.11
CA GLY A 87 18.58 -30.42 15.88
C GLY A 87 19.37 -29.41 15.04
N TYR A 88 19.37 -29.52 13.71
CA TYR A 88 20.05 -28.60 12.79
C TYR A 88 19.43 -28.68 11.37
N TYR A 89 19.79 -27.71 10.54
CA TYR A 89 19.50 -27.69 9.11
C TYR A 89 20.72 -27.21 8.34
N ASP A 90 21.19 -28.01 7.38
CA ASP A 90 22.31 -27.66 6.52
C ASP A 90 21.87 -26.72 5.40
N ILE A 91 22.43 -25.52 5.37
CA ILE A 91 22.18 -24.56 4.29
C ILE A 91 23.41 -24.54 3.37
N PRO A 92 23.33 -25.16 2.18
CA PRO A 92 24.43 -25.10 1.22
C PRO A 92 24.63 -23.66 0.72
N ILE A 93 25.88 -23.20 0.68
CA ILE A 93 26.24 -21.85 0.29
C ILE A 93 27.38 -21.91 -0.75
N ALA A 94 27.13 -21.37 -1.94
CA ALA A 94 28.15 -21.27 -2.98
C ALA A 94 29.24 -20.26 -2.64
N ALA A 95 30.39 -20.35 -3.28
CA ALA A 95 31.45 -19.37 -3.17
C ALA A 95 30.99 -17.97 -3.63
N ASN A 96 31.64 -16.90 -3.14
CA ASN A 96 31.28 -15.53 -3.52
C ASN A 96 31.42 -15.27 -5.02
N ASN A 97 32.34 -15.97 -5.68
CA ASN A 97 32.66 -15.87 -7.11
C ASN A 97 32.08 -17.03 -7.92
N ASP A 98 31.03 -17.67 -7.41
CA ASP A 98 30.34 -18.73 -8.18
C ASP A 98 29.79 -18.15 -9.48
N LYS A 99 30.01 -18.87 -10.57
CA LYS A 99 29.59 -18.45 -11.92
C LYS A 99 28.07 -18.33 -12.08
N SER A 100 27.31 -18.97 -11.21
CA SER A 100 25.84 -18.86 -11.18
C SER A 100 25.36 -17.56 -10.55
N ILE A 101 26.28 -16.77 -9.93
CA ILE A 101 25.99 -15.42 -9.46
C ILE A 101 26.43 -14.45 -10.57
N ASN A 102 25.48 -14.00 -11.35
CA ASN A 102 25.74 -13.18 -12.53
C ASN A 102 25.57 -11.69 -12.19
N GLU A 103 26.70 -11.01 -11.95
CA GLU A 103 26.75 -9.57 -11.70
C GLU A 103 26.66 -8.71 -12.99
N HIS A 104 26.71 -9.35 -14.19
CA HIS A 104 26.56 -8.67 -15.47
C HIS A 104 25.13 -8.31 -15.82
N PHE A 105 24.19 -8.60 -14.95
CA PHE A 105 22.80 -8.14 -15.10
C PHE A 105 22.70 -6.63 -15.23
N LEU A 106 23.65 -5.87 -14.70
CA LEU A 106 23.72 -4.42 -14.87
C LEU A 106 24.25 -3.93 -16.22
N GLU A 107 24.95 -4.71 -16.95
CA GLU A 107 25.19 -4.35 -18.37
C GLU A 107 23.85 -4.35 -19.11
N LYS A 108 22.94 -5.25 -18.72
CA LYS A 108 21.54 -5.30 -19.14
C LYS A 108 20.60 -4.39 -18.33
N TYR A 109 21.06 -3.81 -17.25
CA TYR A 109 20.28 -2.85 -16.44
C TYR A 109 19.94 -1.60 -17.24
N HIS A 110 20.87 -1.11 -18.02
CA HIS A 110 20.61 -0.02 -18.95
C HIS A 110 19.54 -0.41 -19.97
N ASP A 111 19.64 -1.61 -20.53
CA ASP A 111 18.61 -2.15 -21.43
C ASP A 111 17.29 -2.35 -20.70
N GLY A 112 17.31 -2.75 -19.42
CA GLY A 112 16.14 -2.89 -18.57
C GLY A 112 15.41 -1.57 -18.29
N VAL A 113 16.16 -0.49 -18.02
CA VAL A 113 15.59 0.85 -17.87
C VAL A 113 15.02 1.34 -19.21
N ASP A 114 15.70 1.09 -20.32
CA ASP A 114 15.22 1.45 -21.66
C ASP A 114 13.89 0.75 -21.97
N LEU A 115 13.77 -0.55 -21.67
CA LEU A 115 12.51 -1.30 -21.80
C LEU A 115 11.39 -0.72 -20.93
N TYR A 116 11.73 -0.28 -19.72
CA TYR A 116 10.75 0.36 -18.83
C TYR A 116 10.33 1.75 -19.35
N VAL A 117 11.25 2.53 -19.89
CA VAL A 117 10.94 3.82 -20.53
C VAL A 117 10.00 3.63 -21.74
N GLU A 118 10.22 2.59 -22.55
CA GLU A 118 9.31 2.25 -23.63
C GLU A 118 7.90 1.88 -23.13
N TYR A 119 7.84 1.11 -22.03
CA TYR A 119 6.56 0.83 -21.37
C TYR A 119 5.86 2.11 -20.92
N LEU A 120 6.55 3.02 -20.24
CA LEU A 120 5.98 4.30 -19.82
C LEU A 120 5.47 5.14 -21.01
N LYS A 121 6.21 5.16 -22.13
CA LYS A 121 5.79 5.88 -23.36
C LYS A 121 4.52 5.29 -23.98
N SER A 122 4.30 4.00 -23.84
CA SER A 122 3.07 3.37 -24.31
C SER A 122 1.85 3.62 -23.41
N GLY A 123 2.07 4.20 -22.22
CA GLY A 123 1.07 4.48 -21.20
C GLY A 123 1.14 5.93 -20.70
N VAL A 124 1.53 6.09 -19.43
CA VAL A 124 1.49 7.38 -18.71
C VAL A 124 2.44 8.45 -19.26
N ALA A 125 3.53 8.06 -19.93
CA ALA A 125 4.49 9.00 -20.56
C ALA A 125 4.24 9.17 -22.07
N ASN A 126 2.99 9.06 -22.52
CA ASN A 126 2.63 9.30 -23.91
C ASN A 126 2.92 10.76 -24.34
N ASP A 127 2.95 10.99 -25.64
CA ASP A 127 3.31 12.30 -26.21
C ASP A 127 2.48 13.47 -25.66
N ASN A 128 1.20 13.25 -25.33
CA ASN A 128 0.35 14.31 -24.80
C ASN A 128 0.77 14.68 -23.38
N ASN A 129 1.04 13.70 -22.51
CA ASN A 129 1.48 13.95 -21.15
C ASN A 129 2.89 14.56 -21.12
N ILE A 130 3.80 14.11 -21.96
CA ILE A 130 5.14 14.74 -22.11
C ILE A 130 5.02 16.21 -22.55
N LYS A 131 4.17 16.51 -23.55
CA LYS A 131 3.92 17.89 -23.97
C LYS A 131 3.27 18.75 -22.89
N LEU A 132 2.46 18.17 -22.02
CA LEU A 132 1.94 18.88 -20.84
C LEU A 132 3.06 19.19 -19.85
N ILE A 133 3.88 18.20 -19.50
CA ILE A 133 5.01 18.38 -18.58
C ILE A 133 5.99 19.44 -19.11
N ASP A 134 6.26 19.46 -20.40
CA ASP A 134 7.14 20.46 -21.02
C ASP A 134 6.64 21.92 -20.89
N LYS A 135 5.38 22.13 -20.54
CA LYS A 135 4.80 23.45 -20.29
C LYS A 135 4.89 23.90 -18.83
N LEU A 136 5.46 23.09 -17.95
CA LEU A 136 5.72 23.50 -16.57
C LEU A 136 6.68 24.70 -16.54
N ASN A 137 6.25 25.77 -15.90
CA ASN A 137 7.07 26.95 -15.65
C ASN A 137 7.92 26.80 -14.39
N ASP A 138 7.31 26.22 -13.34
CA ASP A 138 7.95 25.98 -12.06
C ASP A 138 8.33 24.51 -11.93
N LYS A 139 9.40 24.23 -11.20
CA LYS A 139 9.85 22.87 -10.97
C LYS A 139 8.97 22.15 -9.95
N ILE A 140 8.84 20.85 -10.14
CA ILE A 140 8.32 19.93 -9.14
C ILE A 140 9.49 19.43 -8.29
N VAL A 141 9.30 19.36 -6.99
CA VAL A 141 10.29 18.76 -6.07
C VAL A 141 9.99 17.29 -5.88
N ILE A 142 11.00 16.43 -6.02
CA ILE A 142 10.91 15.01 -5.66
C ILE A 142 11.72 14.77 -4.38
N GLU A 143 11.05 14.29 -3.34
CA GLU A 143 11.67 13.84 -2.09
C GLU A 143 11.92 12.35 -2.17
N ASN A 144 13.19 11.95 -2.16
CA ASN A 144 13.62 10.55 -2.25
C ASN A 144 13.80 9.87 -0.88
N VAL A 145 13.68 10.61 0.22
CA VAL A 145 13.84 10.17 1.62
C VAL A 145 15.10 9.31 1.90
N GLY A 146 16.12 9.39 1.04
CA GLY A 146 17.30 8.52 1.13
C GLY A 146 17.07 7.08 0.67
N GLY A 147 16.05 6.85 -0.16
CA GLY A 147 15.70 5.54 -0.71
C GLY A 147 16.43 5.19 -2.01
N SER A 148 16.05 4.07 -2.61
CA SER A 148 16.72 3.41 -3.75
C SER A 148 16.43 4.03 -5.12
N ALA A 149 15.58 5.06 -5.21
CA ALA A 149 15.01 5.47 -6.50
C ALA A 149 15.87 6.42 -7.32
N TYR A 150 16.61 7.33 -6.69
CA TYR A 150 17.20 8.51 -7.36
C TYR A 150 17.98 8.14 -8.63
N ARG A 151 18.88 7.18 -8.55
CA ARG A 151 19.73 6.77 -9.68
C ARG A 151 18.91 6.30 -10.87
N THR A 152 17.94 5.44 -10.64
CA THR A 152 17.08 4.87 -11.68
C THR A 152 16.08 5.88 -12.19
N LEU A 153 15.37 6.57 -11.31
CA LEU A 153 14.34 7.53 -11.69
C LEU A 153 14.92 8.73 -12.42
N SER A 154 16.05 9.29 -11.96
CA SER A 154 16.69 10.40 -12.67
C SER A 154 17.06 10.04 -14.12
N ARG A 155 17.50 8.79 -14.34
CA ARG A 155 17.73 8.29 -15.69
C ARG A 155 16.42 8.15 -16.48
N VAL A 156 15.37 7.57 -15.91
CA VAL A 156 14.06 7.48 -16.56
C VAL A 156 13.57 8.85 -17.00
N LEU A 157 13.63 9.86 -16.11
CA LEU A 157 13.19 11.23 -16.43
C LEU A 157 14.06 11.87 -17.52
N LYS A 158 15.38 11.58 -17.54
CA LYS A 158 16.29 12.04 -18.59
C LYS A 158 15.96 11.40 -19.93
N ASP A 159 15.73 10.09 -19.99
CA ASP A 159 15.40 9.37 -21.21
C ASP A 159 14.00 9.75 -21.76
N LEU A 160 13.10 10.19 -20.87
CA LEU A 160 11.84 10.85 -21.22
C LEU A 160 12.02 12.34 -21.61
N LYS A 161 13.22 12.93 -21.43
CA LYS A 161 13.57 14.35 -21.71
C LYS A 161 12.82 15.36 -20.85
N ILE A 162 12.41 14.97 -19.66
CA ILE A 162 11.66 15.82 -18.72
C ILE A 162 12.42 16.15 -17.41
N GLU A 163 13.64 15.66 -17.23
CA GLU A 163 14.45 15.83 -16.01
C GLU A 163 14.65 17.29 -15.61
N LYS A 164 14.65 18.22 -16.57
CA LYS A 164 14.79 19.67 -16.33
C LYS A 164 13.67 20.28 -15.47
N HIS A 165 12.52 19.59 -15.35
CA HIS A 165 11.35 20.05 -14.64
C HIS A 165 11.35 19.64 -13.16
N TYR A 166 12.39 18.96 -12.68
CA TYR A 166 12.46 18.47 -11.32
C TYR A 166 13.65 19.02 -10.55
N ASP A 167 13.41 19.30 -9.27
CA ASP A 167 14.44 19.42 -8.24
C ASP A 167 14.33 18.24 -7.28
N TRP A 168 15.43 17.92 -6.62
CA TRP A 168 15.51 16.73 -5.79
C TRP A 168 15.89 17.06 -4.36
N PHE A 169 15.28 16.34 -3.41
CA PHE A 169 15.67 16.34 -2.01
C PHE A 169 16.15 14.93 -1.61
N ASN A 170 17.15 14.87 -0.74
CA ASN A 170 17.63 13.66 -0.08
C ASN A 170 17.92 12.49 -1.04
N THR A 171 18.75 12.75 -2.05
CA THR A 171 19.07 11.80 -3.13
C THR A 171 20.06 10.70 -2.72
N GLU A 172 20.86 10.94 -1.67
CA GLU A 172 21.83 9.99 -1.13
C GLU A 172 21.12 8.89 -0.35
N GLU A 173 21.46 7.63 -0.61
CA GLU A 173 20.92 6.50 0.15
C GLU A 173 21.36 6.59 1.62
N ASP A 174 20.42 6.55 2.54
CA ASP A 174 20.66 6.64 3.98
C ASP A 174 19.84 5.59 4.73
N PRO A 175 20.49 4.64 5.44
CA PRO A 175 19.79 3.61 6.21
C PRO A 175 18.94 4.16 7.37
N PHE A 176 19.13 5.42 7.74
CA PHE A 176 18.32 6.13 8.74
C PHE A 176 17.34 7.14 8.11
N PHE A 177 17.22 7.14 6.78
CA PHE A 177 16.30 8.01 6.06
C PHE A 177 16.42 9.47 6.49
N HIS A 178 17.65 9.98 6.56
CA HIS A 178 18.00 11.35 7.01
C HIS A 178 17.40 11.75 8.37
N GLY A 179 17.25 10.79 9.26
CA GLY A 179 16.76 10.99 10.63
C GLY A 179 15.33 10.53 10.87
N ILE A 180 14.59 10.14 9.82
CA ILE A 180 13.33 9.44 9.98
C ILE A 180 13.64 8.00 10.40
N GLY A 181 13.01 7.50 11.46
CA GLY A 181 13.21 6.12 11.93
C GLY A 181 14.49 5.87 12.73
N LYS A 182 15.24 6.90 13.15
CA LYS A 182 16.37 6.74 14.08
C LYS A 182 15.90 6.52 15.52
N TYR A 183 16.80 5.96 16.34
CA TYR A 183 16.60 5.93 17.78
C TYR A 183 16.60 7.32 18.39
N ASP A 184 15.67 7.58 19.30
CA ASP A 184 15.66 8.74 20.16
C ASP A 184 15.57 8.29 21.62
N HIS A 185 15.55 9.22 22.54
CA HIS A 185 15.47 8.97 23.97
C HIS A 185 14.24 9.69 24.54
N ASP A 186 13.55 9.01 25.48
CA ASP A 186 12.46 9.65 26.24
C ASP A 186 13.00 10.76 27.17
N SER A 187 12.10 11.45 27.88
CA SER A 187 12.45 12.49 28.84
C SER A 187 13.30 12.00 30.02
N LYS A 188 13.43 10.68 30.21
CA LYS A 188 14.25 10.03 31.23
C LYS A 188 15.59 9.54 30.70
N GLY A 189 15.88 9.75 29.40
CA GLY A 189 17.10 9.30 28.77
C GLY A 189 17.10 7.83 28.34
N ASN A 190 15.96 7.14 28.41
CA ASN A 190 15.85 5.78 27.92
C ASN A 190 15.72 5.78 26.39
N LYS A 191 16.41 4.84 25.73
CA LYS A 191 16.27 4.69 24.28
C LYS A 191 14.84 4.31 23.92
N CYS A 192 14.22 5.17 23.12
CA CYS A 192 12.90 4.94 22.54
C CYS A 192 13.04 4.72 21.04
N PHE A 193 12.22 3.85 20.53
CA PHE A 193 12.17 3.54 19.12
C PHE A 193 10.93 4.20 18.52
N TYR A 194 11.12 5.19 17.67
CA TYR A 194 10.03 5.80 16.92
C TYR A 194 9.96 5.15 15.54
N ASP A 195 8.89 4.42 15.29
CA ASP A 195 8.53 3.95 13.95
C ASP A 195 7.80 5.10 13.24
N TYR A 196 8.57 6.00 12.67
CA TYR A 196 7.99 7.04 11.83
C TYR A 196 7.56 6.42 10.51
N SER A 197 6.25 6.39 10.28
CA SER A 197 5.75 6.10 8.95
C SER A 197 6.30 7.14 7.98
N LEU A 198 6.89 6.68 6.88
CA LEU A 198 7.31 7.54 5.77
C LEU A 198 6.13 8.01 4.92
N ASP A 199 4.95 7.51 5.20
CA ASP A 199 3.70 7.96 4.62
C ASP A 199 3.32 9.30 5.26
N THR A 200 3.31 10.36 4.46
CA THR A 200 2.91 11.71 4.92
C THR A 200 1.45 11.82 5.29
N THR A 201 0.63 10.86 4.91
CA THR A 201 -0.80 10.81 5.23
C THR A 201 -1.07 10.29 6.63
N VAL A 202 -0.08 9.63 7.26
CA VAL A 202 -0.21 9.13 8.63
C VAL A 202 0.38 10.16 9.58
N VAL A 203 -0.49 10.76 10.37
CA VAL A 203 -0.09 11.66 11.45
C VAL A 203 0.46 10.83 12.59
N ALA A 204 1.78 10.93 12.82
CA ALA A 204 2.41 10.36 13.99
C ALA A 204 2.18 11.27 15.23
N LYS A 205 2.59 10.79 16.39
CA LYS A 205 2.63 11.59 17.63
C LYS A 205 4.07 11.71 18.07
N ASP A 206 4.48 12.94 18.40
CA ASP A 206 5.76 13.18 19.01
C ASP A 206 5.83 12.65 20.46
N LYS A 207 6.98 12.80 21.13
CA LYS A 207 7.18 12.37 22.53
C LYS A 207 6.20 12.98 23.54
N ASP A 208 5.63 14.13 23.22
CA ASP A 208 4.68 14.87 24.04
C ASP A 208 3.22 14.56 23.62
N GLY A 209 3.03 13.65 22.66
CA GLY A 209 1.73 13.23 22.14
C GLY A 209 1.10 14.20 21.14
N LYS A 210 1.87 15.20 20.67
CA LYS A 210 1.41 16.18 19.68
C LYS A 210 1.47 15.59 18.27
N PRO A 211 0.41 15.72 17.45
CA PRO A 211 0.43 15.24 16.07
C PRO A 211 1.46 16.00 15.21
N PHE A 212 2.15 15.28 14.33
CA PHE A 212 3.08 15.84 13.34
C PHE A 212 3.15 14.98 12.07
N PHE A 213 3.69 15.55 10.99
CA PHE A 213 3.95 14.84 9.73
C PHE A 213 5.41 14.43 9.66
N PRO A 214 5.75 13.14 9.84
CA PRO A 214 7.12 12.68 10.03
C PRO A 214 8.10 13.14 8.95
N VAL A 215 7.75 12.97 7.68
CA VAL A 215 8.63 13.34 6.57
C VAL A 215 8.81 14.85 6.49
N ILE A 216 7.70 15.60 6.52
CA ILE A 216 7.70 17.06 6.34
C ILE A 216 8.47 17.77 7.45
N GLU A 217 8.22 17.38 8.71
CA GLU A 217 8.80 18.05 9.86
C GLU A 217 10.23 17.58 10.14
N THR A 218 10.51 16.27 10.08
CA THR A 218 11.86 15.74 10.32
C THR A 218 12.86 16.22 9.27
N LEU A 219 12.43 16.32 8.01
CA LEU A 219 13.28 16.76 6.91
C LEU A 219 13.26 18.30 6.70
N ASN A 220 12.65 19.05 7.61
CA ASN A 220 12.62 20.50 7.64
C ASN A 220 12.15 21.15 6.33
N TYR A 221 10.96 20.76 5.85
CA TYR A 221 10.39 21.32 4.61
C TYR A 221 10.15 22.82 4.68
N LYS A 222 9.88 23.36 5.86
CA LYS A 222 9.73 24.82 6.06
C LYS A 222 10.94 25.60 5.52
N GLU A 223 12.14 25.14 5.81
CA GLU A 223 13.38 25.77 5.32
C GLU A 223 13.66 25.42 3.86
N LYS A 224 13.56 24.13 3.52
CA LYS A 224 13.85 23.64 2.16
C LYS A 224 12.95 24.28 1.10
N LEU A 225 11.68 24.52 1.43
CA LEU A 225 10.69 25.08 0.51
C LEU A 225 10.63 26.61 0.54
N ALA A 226 11.44 27.28 1.36
CA ALA A 226 11.40 28.74 1.50
C ALA A 226 11.56 29.50 0.16
N LYS A 227 12.37 28.97 -0.75
CA LYS A 227 12.65 29.57 -2.07
C LYS A 227 11.62 29.25 -3.16
N TYR A 228 10.71 28.29 -2.93
CA TYR A 228 9.78 27.85 -3.96
C TYR A 228 8.48 28.66 -3.94
N PRO A 229 7.91 29.00 -5.13
CA PRO A 229 6.69 29.79 -5.21
C PRO A 229 5.43 28.96 -4.82
N VAL A 230 4.34 29.69 -4.60
CA VAL A 230 2.99 29.10 -4.52
C VAL A 230 2.68 28.39 -5.83
N GLY A 231 2.10 27.21 -5.76
CA GLY A 231 1.84 26.31 -6.89
C GLY A 231 2.86 25.19 -7.05
N THR A 232 4.06 25.30 -6.43
CA THR A 232 5.06 24.24 -6.47
C THR A 232 4.51 22.96 -5.84
N ALA A 233 4.54 21.85 -6.58
CA ALA A 233 4.21 20.52 -6.08
C ALA A 233 5.45 19.82 -5.51
N VAL A 234 5.24 19.03 -4.47
CA VAL A 234 6.26 18.18 -3.85
C VAL A 234 5.76 16.73 -3.88
N PHE A 235 6.47 15.88 -4.56
CA PHE A 235 6.21 14.45 -4.66
C PHE A 235 7.10 13.70 -3.69
N ILE A 236 6.50 12.96 -2.78
CA ILE A 236 7.20 12.19 -1.76
C ILE A 236 7.03 10.72 -2.06
N THR A 237 8.14 9.99 -2.07
CA THR A 237 8.15 8.54 -2.27
C THR A 237 8.75 7.84 -1.06
N ASP A 238 8.40 6.59 -0.85
CA ASP A 238 9.02 5.77 0.19
C ASP A 238 10.35 5.14 -0.28
N PRO A 239 11.12 4.50 0.60
CA PRO A 239 12.49 4.07 0.28
C PRO A 239 12.62 3.06 -0.86
N ASP A 240 11.70 2.13 -1.04
CA ASP A 240 11.69 1.18 -2.15
C ASP A 240 10.88 1.68 -3.36
N HIS A 241 10.37 2.91 -3.25
CA HIS A 241 9.76 3.68 -4.32
C HIS A 241 8.49 3.05 -4.91
N ASP A 242 7.72 2.43 -4.05
CA ASP A 242 6.43 1.86 -4.45
C ASP A 242 5.22 2.74 -4.06
N ARG A 243 5.40 3.71 -3.15
CA ARG A 243 4.35 4.62 -2.68
C ARG A 243 4.59 6.05 -3.14
N PHE A 244 3.49 6.79 -3.25
CA PHE A 244 3.46 8.16 -3.70
C PHE A 244 2.51 9.00 -2.87
N THR A 245 2.97 10.17 -2.47
CA THR A 245 2.18 11.21 -1.81
C THR A 245 2.49 12.54 -2.44
N VAL A 246 1.50 13.40 -2.59
CA VAL A 246 1.67 14.73 -3.16
C VAL A 246 1.29 15.82 -2.17
N CYS A 247 2.15 16.82 -2.10
CA CYS A 247 1.92 18.08 -1.40
C CYS A 247 1.99 19.24 -2.41
N GLN A 248 1.38 20.38 -2.07
CA GLN A 248 1.51 21.58 -2.89
C GLN A 248 1.61 22.82 -2.02
N ILE A 249 2.48 23.77 -2.39
CA ILE A 249 2.56 25.07 -1.74
C ILE A 249 1.35 25.89 -2.15
N GLU A 250 0.54 26.28 -1.18
CA GLU A 250 -0.63 27.13 -1.38
C GLU A 250 -0.56 28.40 -0.54
N LYS A 251 -1.41 29.36 -0.83
CA LYS A 251 -1.55 30.57 -0.02
C LYS A 251 -2.19 30.22 1.34
N ALA A 252 -1.80 30.91 2.41
CA ALA A 252 -2.34 30.67 3.76
C ALA A 252 -3.87 30.85 3.84
N GLU A 253 -4.45 31.69 2.97
CA GLU A 253 -5.90 31.93 2.88
C GLU A 253 -6.69 30.66 2.47
N ALA A 254 -6.03 29.65 1.90
CA ALA A 254 -6.67 28.39 1.54
C ALA A 254 -7.00 27.50 2.76
N ALA A 255 -6.45 27.79 3.94
CA ALA A 255 -6.51 26.94 5.13
C ALA A 255 -7.94 26.50 5.52
N ASP A 256 -8.89 27.43 5.55
CA ASP A 256 -10.28 27.12 5.91
C ASP A 256 -10.96 26.23 4.86
N ARG A 257 -10.69 26.47 3.59
CA ARG A 257 -11.17 25.62 2.48
C ARG A 257 -10.61 24.21 2.57
N LEU A 258 -9.30 24.05 2.86
CA LEU A 258 -8.66 22.76 3.03
C LEU A 258 -9.29 21.95 4.17
N LYS A 259 -9.49 22.59 5.34
CA LYS A 259 -10.17 21.96 6.48
C LYS A 259 -11.57 21.47 6.13
N ALA A 260 -12.35 22.29 5.44
CA ALA A 260 -13.72 21.96 5.06
C ALA A 260 -13.81 20.76 4.10
N THR A 261 -12.73 20.46 3.40
CA THR A 261 -12.62 19.35 2.44
C THR A 261 -11.77 18.16 2.93
N GLY A 262 -11.31 18.22 4.18
CA GLY A 262 -10.52 17.15 4.77
C GLY A 262 -9.08 17.06 4.27
N ILE A 263 -8.58 18.12 3.62
CA ILE A 263 -7.17 18.19 3.20
C ILE A 263 -6.35 18.76 4.36
N ASP A 264 -5.37 18.01 4.79
CA ASP A 264 -4.45 18.44 5.84
C ASP A 264 -3.42 19.43 5.28
N TYR A 265 -2.83 20.26 6.16
CA TYR A 265 -1.78 21.19 5.77
C TYR A 265 -0.79 21.50 6.91
N VAL A 266 0.40 21.96 6.52
CA VAL A 266 1.46 22.44 7.41
C VAL A 266 1.78 23.89 7.06
N ALA A 267 1.89 24.77 8.07
CA ALA A 267 2.28 26.16 7.85
C ALA A 267 3.77 26.24 7.48
N LEU A 268 4.08 26.86 6.35
CA LEU A 268 5.47 27.15 5.94
C LEU A 268 5.93 28.51 6.48
N ASP A 269 5.13 29.55 6.31
CA ASP A 269 5.35 30.90 6.80
C ASP A 269 4.00 31.66 6.96
N GLU A 270 4.04 32.97 7.20
CA GLU A 270 2.83 33.77 7.41
C GLU A 270 1.89 33.83 6.19
N GLY A 271 2.43 33.68 4.97
CA GLY A 271 1.67 33.75 3.71
C GLY A 271 1.43 32.44 3.00
N ARG A 272 2.11 31.36 3.43
CA ARG A 272 2.10 30.08 2.69
C ARG A 272 1.91 28.88 3.60
N ILE A 273 1.20 27.90 3.07
CA ILE A 273 0.98 26.58 3.66
C ILE A 273 1.40 25.50 2.65
N LEU A 274 1.70 24.32 3.14
CA LEU A 274 1.88 23.12 2.33
C LEU A 274 0.64 22.25 2.52
N SER A 275 -0.22 22.15 1.52
CA SER A 275 -1.34 21.21 1.51
C SER A 275 -0.79 19.79 1.35
N VAL A 276 -1.35 18.83 2.09
CA VAL A 276 -0.95 17.42 2.08
C VAL A 276 -2.16 16.59 1.69
N LEU A 277 -2.14 16.07 0.47
CA LEU A 277 -3.23 15.22 -0.01
C LEU A 277 -2.98 13.78 0.44
N THR A 278 -4.04 13.12 0.93
CA THR A 278 -3.98 11.68 1.17
C THR A 278 -3.79 10.93 -0.15
N ALA A 279 -3.32 9.68 -0.09
CA ALA A 279 -3.27 8.83 -1.28
C ALA A 279 -4.64 8.71 -1.94
N ASN A 280 -5.70 8.56 -1.14
CA ASN A 280 -7.08 8.52 -1.63
C ASN A 280 -7.46 9.78 -2.43
N GLN A 281 -7.05 10.95 -1.97
CA GLN A 281 -7.35 12.23 -2.61
C GLN A 281 -6.53 12.43 -3.89
N SER A 282 -5.23 12.18 -3.83
CA SER A 282 -4.33 12.35 -4.98
C SER A 282 -4.62 11.33 -6.10
N PHE A 283 -4.94 10.10 -5.74
CA PHE A 283 -5.27 9.06 -6.70
C PHE A 283 -6.63 9.28 -7.37
N LEU A 284 -7.60 9.85 -6.66
CA LEU A 284 -8.86 10.26 -7.26
C LEU A 284 -8.63 11.32 -8.35
N LEU A 285 -7.77 12.31 -8.09
CA LEU A 285 -7.37 13.31 -9.09
C LEU A 285 -6.67 12.67 -10.29
N ILE A 286 -5.77 11.73 -10.06
CA ILE A 286 -5.06 11.01 -11.11
C ILE A 286 -6.02 10.16 -11.96
N MET A 287 -6.94 9.43 -11.34
CA MET A 287 -7.96 8.65 -12.05
C MET A 287 -8.83 9.53 -12.96
N ASP A 288 -9.33 10.63 -12.44
CA ASP A 288 -10.18 11.56 -13.18
C ASP A 288 -9.41 12.21 -14.35
N PHE A 289 -8.18 12.65 -14.08
CA PHE A 289 -7.31 13.22 -15.11
C PHE A 289 -7.02 12.19 -16.22
N TRP A 290 -6.63 10.96 -15.86
CA TRP A 290 -6.34 9.91 -16.82
C TRP A 290 -7.57 9.53 -17.65
N ALA A 291 -8.73 9.38 -17.03
CA ALA A 291 -9.99 9.15 -17.73
C ALA A 291 -10.32 10.24 -18.74
N LYS A 292 -10.11 11.52 -18.37
CA LYS A 292 -10.28 12.66 -19.28
C LYS A 292 -9.31 12.60 -20.46
N GLN A 293 -8.03 12.24 -20.23
CA GLN A 293 -7.05 12.07 -21.30
C GLN A 293 -7.47 10.95 -22.27
N LEU A 294 -7.94 9.82 -21.77
CA LEU A 294 -8.43 8.71 -22.62
C LEU A 294 -9.68 9.11 -23.43
N LYS A 295 -10.61 9.85 -22.80
CA LYS A 295 -11.79 10.39 -23.50
C LYS A 295 -11.39 11.37 -24.62
N GLN A 296 -10.49 12.29 -24.35
CA GLN A 296 -9.98 13.25 -25.35
C GLN A 296 -9.24 12.58 -26.49
N ALA A 297 -8.54 11.47 -26.24
CA ALA A 297 -7.86 10.67 -27.25
C ALA A 297 -8.80 9.74 -28.03
N GLY A 298 -10.09 9.68 -27.70
CA GLY A 298 -11.07 8.77 -28.32
C GLY A 298 -10.85 7.30 -27.99
N LEU A 299 -10.11 6.99 -26.91
CA LEU A 299 -9.76 5.64 -26.50
C LEU A 299 -10.71 5.07 -25.43
N TRP A 300 -11.50 5.93 -24.79
CA TRP A 300 -12.32 5.55 -23.64
C TRP A 300 -13.29 4.40 -23.95
N ASP A 301 -14.03 4.52 -25.04
CA ASP A 301 -15.11 3.59 -25.42
C ASP A 301 -14.61 2.30 -26.08
N ASN A 302 -13.30 2.15 -26.27
CA ASN A 302 -12.72 0.92 -26.83
C ASN A 302 -12.80 -0.27 -25.87
N HIS A 303 -12.99 0.00 -24.56
CA HIS A 303 -12.93 -0.99 -23.51
C HIS A 303 -14.03 -0.79 -22.47
N THR A 304 -14.44 -1.86 -21.81
CA THR A 304 -15.11 -1.75 -20.51
C THR A 304 -14.07 -1.32 -19.48
N ARG A 305 -14.22 -0.13 -18.92
CA ARG A 305 -13.28 0.45 -17.96
C ARG A 305 -13.56 -0.04 -16.55
N PHE A 306 -12.50 -0.38 -15.82
CA PHE A 306 -12.63 -0.78 -14.44
C PHE A 306 -11.43 -0.34 -13.59
N ILE A 307 -11.68 -0.23 -12.29
CA ILE A 307 -10.64 -0.01 -11.28
C ILE A 307 -10.59 -1.21 -10.32
N ILE A 308 -9.41 -1.42 -9.72
CA ILE A 308 -9.23 -2.39 -8.64
C ILE A 308 -8.78 -1.62 -7.41
N LYS A 309 -9.50 -1.77 -6.30
CA LYS A 309 -9.18 -1.05 -5.06
C LYS A 309 -9.28 -1.97 -3.84
N THR A 310 -8.50 -1.65 -2.81
CA THR A 310 -8.65 -2.30 -1.51
C THR A 310 -9.92 -1.81 -0.81
N THR A 311 -10.50 -2.64 0.06
CA THR A 311 -11.69 -2.28 0.86
C THR A 311 -11.46 -1.04 1.72
N ALA A 312 -10.24 -0.83 2.21
CA ALA A 312 -9.84 0.33 3.00
C ALA A 312 -9.70 1.63 2.18
N SER A 313 -9.74 1.57 0.85
CA SER A 313 -9.68 2.77 -0.01
C SER A 313 -10.97 3.59 0.04
N ALA A 314 -10.87 4.88 -0.30
CA ALA A 314 -11.93 5.85 -0.13
C ALA A 314 -13.24 5.49 -0.85
N LYS A 315 -14.38 5.85 -0.22
CA LYS A 315 -15.72 5.77 -0.81
C LYS A 315 -15.87 6.69 -2.03
N SER A 316 -15.14 7.79 -2.06
CA SER A 316 -15.12 8.72 -3.20
C SER A 316 -14.70 8.07 -4.53
N TRP A 317 -13.89 6.99 -4.49
CA TRP A 317 -13.53 6.25 -5.71
C TRP A 317 -14.71 5.47 -6.28
N ASP A 318 -15.54 4.87 -5.43
CA ASP A 318 -16.75 4.16 -5.84
C ASP A 318 -17.75 5.14 -6.47
N GLU A 319 -17.97 6.29 -5.82
CA GLU A 319 -18.90 7.33 -6.30
C GLU A 319 -18.41 7.94 -7.63
N TRP A 320 -17.10 8.18 -7.78
CA TRP A 320 -16.52 8.61 -9.04
C TRP A 320 -16.68 7.55 -10.15
N ALA A 321 -16.42 6.30 -9.82
CA ALA A 321 -16.52 5.21 -10.78
C ALA A 321 -17.95 5.05 -11.29
N GLU A 322 -18.95 5.08 -10.40
CA GLU A 322 -20.38 5.04 -10.74
C GLU A 322 -20.75 6.17 -11.71
N ASN A 323 -20.35 7.41 -11.40
CA ASN A 323 -20.65 8.58 -12.23
C ASN A 323 -19.96 8.56 -13.61
N ASN A 324 -18.86 7.82 -13.74
CA ASN A 324 -18.10 7.70 -14.99
C ASN A 324 -18.35 6.38 -15.74
N GLY A 325 -19.27 5.53 -15.27
CA GLY A 325 -19.55 4.22 -15.89
C GLY A 325 -18.41 3.23 -15.78
N VAL A 326 -17.55 3.39 -14.77
CA VAL A 326 -16.39 2.53 -14.49
C VAL A 326 -16.81 1.42 -13.53
N LYS A 327 -16.38 0.18 -13.79
CA LYS A 327 -16.64 -0.94 -12.88
C LYS A 327 -15.62 -0.91 -11.74
N VAL A 328 -16.04 -1.36 -10.55
CA VAL A 328 -15.17 -1.45 -9.37
C VAL A 328 -15.02 -2.91 -8.96
N VAL A 329 -13.80 -3.36 -8.79
CA VAL A 329 -13.48 -4.67 -8.19
C VAL A 329 -12.80 -4.42 -6.85
N ASN A 330 -13.48 -4.78 -5.77
CA ASN A 330 -12.96 -4.63 -4.41
C ASN A 330 -12.15 -5.87 -4.01
N VAL A 331 -11.01 -5.64 -3.34
CA VAL A 331 -10.11 -6.69 -2.88
C VAL A 331 -9.76 -6.48 -1.40
N PRO A 332 -9.31 -7.54 -0.68
CA PRO A 332 -8.70 -7.35 0.64
C PRO A 332 -7.53 -6.38 0.61
N VAL A 333 -7.15 -5.84 1.75
CA VAL A 333 -5.99 -4.95 1.83
C VAL A 333 -4.70 -5.70 1.48
N GLY A 334 -3.93 -5.11 0.57
CA GLY A 334 -2.65 -5.61 0.08
C GLY A 334 -2.54 -5.67 -1.43
N PHE A 335 -1.45 -5.14 -1.97
CA PHE A 335 -1.28 -5.01 -3.42
C PHE A 335 -1.23 -6.36 -4.16
N LYS A 336 -0.81 -7.44 -3.48
CA LYS A 336 -0.87 -8.81 -4.00
C LYS A 336 -2.28 -9.26 -4.37
N GLU A 337 -3.30 -8.73 -3.68
CA GLU A 337 -4.71 -9.04 -3.98
C GLU A 337 -5.15 -8.35 -5.28
N ILE A 338 -4.66 -7.14 -5.53
CA ILE A 338 -4.84 -6.43 -6.80
C ILE A 338 -4.21 -7.23 -7.94
N ALA A 339 -2.96 -7.67 -7.78
CA ALA A 339 -2.26 -8.49 -8.76
C ALA A 339 -2.97 -9.84 -9.02
N ASN A 340 -3.59 -10.43 -7.99
CA ASN A 340 -4.38 -11.65 -8.11
C ASN A 340 -5.64 -11.46 -8.98
N ILE A 341 -6.34 -10.33 -8.84
CA ILE A 341 -7.46 -10.00 -9.75
C ILE A 341 -6.98 -9.84 -11.19
N MET A 342 -5.87 -9.14 -11.42
CA MET A 342 -5.30 -9.00 -12.77
C MET A 342 -5.00 -10.37 -13.40
N LYS A 343 -4.39 -11.28 -12.64
CA LYS A 343 -4.15 -12.67 -13.09
C LYS A 343 -5.45 -13.39 -13.45
N LYS A 344 -6.51 -13.24 -12.66
CA LYS A 344 -7.82 -13.83 -12.93
C LYS A 344 -8.46 -13.28 -14.21
N VAL A 345 -8.39 -11.96 -14.42
CA VAL A 345 -8.87 -11.30 -15.64
C VAL A 345 -8.12 -11.83 -16.86
N GLU A 346 -6.81 -11.87 -16.81
CA GLU A 346 -5.98 -12.38 -17.92
C GLU A 346 -6.23 -13.85 -18.24
N LYS A 347 -6.39 -14.67 -17.21
CA LYS A 347 -6.75 -16.07 -17.39
C LYS A 347 -8.08 -16.21 -18.13
N GLN A 348 -9.11 -15.45 -17.71
CA GLN A 348 -10.40 -15.48 -18.40
C GLN A 348 -10.29 -14.95 -19.83
N LEU A 349 -9.55 -13.87 -20.09
CA LEU A 349 -9.31 -13.37 -21.45
C LEU A 349 -8.64 -14.42 -22.36
N ALA A 350 -7.71 -15.20 -21.82
CA ALA A 350 -7.05 -16.27 -22.57
C ALA A 350 -7.94 -17.50 -22.84
N GLU A 351 -8.88 -17.79 -21.96
CA GLU A 351 -9.71 -19.02 -21.97
C GLU A 351 -11.13 -18.78 -22.54
N ASN A 352 -11.61 -17.55 -22.64
CA ASN A 352 -13.05 -17.24 -22.78
C ASN A 352 -13.63 -17.21 -24.19
N ASP A 353 -12.85 -17.36 -25.25
CA ASP A 353 -13.34 -17.31 -26.65
C ASP A 353 -14.32 -16.12 -26.92
N GLY A 354 -13.99 -14.92 -26.41
CA GLY A 354 -14.79 -13.72 -26.60
C GLY A 354 -16.08 -13.63 -25.74
N LYS A 355 -16.17 -14.39 -24.64
CA LYS A 355 -17.20 -14.22 -23.62
C LYS A 355 -16.85 -13.07 -22.67
N ASP A 356 -17.82 -12.62 -21.89
CA ASP A 356 -17.59 -11.62 -20.86
C ASP A 356 -16.68 -12.16 -19.76
N VAL A 357 -15.77 -11.32 -19.30
CA VAL A 357 -14.97 -11.54 -18.10
C VAL A 357 -15.82 -11.18 -16.88
N VAL A 358 -15.97 -12.11 -15.95
CA VAL A 358 -16.72 -11.89 -14.71
C VAL A 358 -15.82 -12.20 -13.52
N ILE A 359 -15.69 -11.26 -12.60
CA ILE A 359 -14.86 -11.39 -11.39
C ILE A 359 -15.76 -11.28 -10.17
N THR A 360 -15.72 -12.28 -9.31
CA THR A 360 -16.34 -12.20 -7.98
C THR A 360 -15.39 -11.41 -7.07
N ASP A 361 -15.84 -10.28 -6.54
CA ASP A 361 -15.08 -9.42 -5.65
C ASP A 361 -15.06 -9.95 -4.20
N VAL A 362 -14.37 -9.25 -3.31
CA VAL A 362 -14.25 -9.67 -1.89
C VAL A 362 -15.58 -9.65 -1.14
N PHE A 363 -16.54 -8.84 -1.57
CA PHE A 363 -17.88 -8.81 -0.98
C PHE A 363 -18.76 -9.98 -1.45
N GLY A 364 -18.30 -10.75 -2.44
CA GLY A 364 -19.03 -11.85 -3.05
C GLY A 364 -19.96 -11.42 -4.18
N TYR A 365 -19.77 -10.21 -4.73
CA TYR A 365 -20.52 -9.72 -5.87
C TYR A 365 -19.81 -10.05 -7.19
N ASP A 366 -20.57 -10.53 -8.17
CA ASP A 366 -20.08 -10.76 -9.52
C ASP A 366 -20.03 -9.44 -10.31
N VAL A 367 -18.83 -9.00 -10.64
CA VAL A 367 -18.58 -7.80 -11.44
C VAL A 367 -18.35 -8.21 -12.89
N ASN A 368 -19.31 -7.90 -13.77
CA ASN A 368 -19.16 -8.14 -15.19
C ASN A 368 -18.29 -7.04 -15.81
N LEU A 369 -17.09 -7.41 -16.28
CA LEU A 369 -16.11 -6.55 -16.92
C LEU A 369 -16.21 -6.55 -18.46
N GLY A 370 -17.22 -7.24 -19.04
CA GLY A 370 -17.39 -7.33 -20.48
C GLY A 370 -16.32 -8.16 -21.20
N LYS A 371 -16.30 -8.06 -22.51
CA LYS A 371 -15.40 -8.87 -23.38
C LYS A 371 -14.01 -8.33 -23.52
N ASN A 372 -13.85 -7.03 -23.37
CA ASN A 372 -12.59 -6.32 -23.58
C ASN A 372 -12.32 -5.32 -22.42
N PRO A 373 -12.07 -5.83 -21.20
CA PRO A 373 -11.84 -4.97 -20.06
C PRO A 373 -10.45 -4.31 -20.11
N ALA A 374 -10.37 -3.05 -19.66
CA ALA A 374 -9.10 -2.37 -19.42
C ALA A 374 -9.08 -1.68 -18.07
N VAL A 375 -8.00 -1.91 -17.32
CA VAL A 375 -7.76 -1.25 -16.03
C VAL A 375 -7.50 0.23 -16.27
N VAL A 376 -8.29 1.11 -15.68
CA VAL A 376 -7.99 2.54 -15.64
C VAL A 376 -6.97 2.83 -14.57
N PHE A 377 -7.16 2.22 -13.41
CA PHE A 377 -6.37 2.46 -12.22
C PHE A 377 -6.48 1.25 -11.27
N ALA A 378 -5.40 0.94 -10.58
CA ALA A 378 -5.44 0.03 -9.46
C ALA A 378 -4.60 0.60 -8.32
N GLY A 379 -5.10 0.57 -7.08
CA GLY A 379 -4.40 1.20 -5.97
C GLY A 379 -4.99 0.91 -4.60
N GLU A 380 -4.25 1.40 -3.61
CA GLU A 380 -4.55 1.23 -2.19
C GLU A 380 -4.38 2.56 -1.43
N GLU A 381 -5.06 2.68 -0.30
CA GLU A 381 -5.03 3.85 0.58
C GLU A 381 -3.64 4.18 1.13
N SER A 382 -2.74 3.21 1.09
CA SER A 382 -1.37 3.33 1.62
C SER A 382 -0.38 4.02 0.68
N GLY A 383 -0.83 4.48 -0.49
CA GLY A 383 0.00 5.24 -1.44
C GLY A 383 0.51 4.45 -2.64
N GLY A 384 0.19 3.17 -2.75
CA GLY A 384 0.57 2.33 -3.87
C GLY A 384 -0.44 2.37 -5.02
N MET A 385 0.05 2.54 -6.25
CA MET A 385 -0.80 2.55 -7.44
C MET A 385 -0.11 2.02 -8.69
N ILE A 386 -0.93 1.66 -9.67
CA ILE A 386 -0.54 1.47 -11.08
C ILE A 386 -1.64 1.99 -12.01
N ILE A 387 -1.24 2.41 -13.19
CA ILE A 387 -2.12 2.76 -14.30
C ILE A 387 -2.19 1.59 -15.27
N GLY A 388 -3.38 1.25 -15.74
CA GLY A 388 -3.54 0.21 -16.75
C GLY A 388 -3.00 0.63 -18.13
N ALA A 389 -2.49 -0.32 -18.86
CA ALA A 389 -2.04 -0.10 -20.22
C ALA A 389 -3.21 -0.23 -21.22
N GLU A 390 -3.24 0.62 -22.26
CA GLU A 390 -4.22 0.48 -23.34
C GLU A 390 -3.95 -0.77 -24.22
N ASN A 391 -2.69 -1.16 -24.32
CA ASN A 391 -2.27 -2.39 -24.97
C ASN A 391 -1.59 -3.29 -23.94
N PRO A 392 -1.78 -4.62 -24.00
CA PRO A 392 -1.12 -5.53 -23.08
C PRO A 392 0.40 -5.37 -23.09
N VAL A 393 1.00 -5.44 -21.91
CA VAL A 393 2.45 -5.53 -21.76
C VAL A 393 2.87 -6.95 -22.17
N VAL A 394 3.80 -7.07 -23.11
CA VAL A 394 4.25 -8.37 -23.64
C VAL A 394 5.65 -8.68 -23.14
N SER A 395 5.85 -9.87 -22.57
CA SER A 395 7.17 -10.36 -22.14
C SER A 395 8.01 -10.84 -23.34
N LYS A 396 9.27 -11.15 -23.10
CA LYS A 396 10.18 -11.67 -24.12
C LYS A 396 9.69 -13.00 -24.73
N ALA A 397 9.06 -13.86 -23.92
CA ALA A 397 8.48 -15.13 -24.37
C ALA A 397 7.03 -15.00 -24.90
N GLY A 398 6.47 -13.79 -24.97
CA GLY A 398 5.14 -13.54 -25.50
C GLY A 398 4.00 -13.67 -24.47
N ARG A 399 4.30 -13.74 -23.16
CA ARG A 399 3.26 -13.65 -22.12
C ARG A 399 2.67 -12.25 -22.11
N MET A 400 1.37 -12.14 -21.86
CA MET A 400 0.67 -10.86 -21.84
C MET A 400 0.23 -10.49 -20.43
N ALA A 401 0.27 -9.20 -20.10
CA ALA A 401 -0.23 -8.62 -18.87
C ALA A 401 -1.04 -7.37 -19.16
N ILE A 402 -2.19 -7.20 -18.49
CA ILE A 402 -3.08 -6.03 -18.65
C ILE A 402 -2.53 -4.77 -17.95
N ALA A 403 -1.64 -4.94 -17.00
CA ALA A 403 -0.91 -3.88 -16.30
C ALA A 403 0.33 -4.46 -15.64
N MET A 404 1.18 -3.60 -15.10
CA MET A 404 2.25 -4.01 -14.19
C MET A 404 1.68 -4.67 -12.92
N ARG A 405 2.52 -5.43 -12.20
CA ARG A 405 2.08 -6.24 -11.04
C ARG A 405 2.46 -5.64 -9.69
N GLU A 406 3.42 -4.75 -9.68
CA GLU A 406 3.85 -4.06 -8.48
C GLU A 406 3.61 -2.57 -8.63
N LYS A 407 3.27 -1.92 -7.53
CA LYS A 407 3.03 -0.49 -7.47
C LYS A 407 4.26 0.30 -7.88
N SER A 408 4.01 1.41 -8.57
CA SER A 408 5.07 2.24 -9.16
C SER A 408 4.86 3.72 -8.86
N ALA A 409 5.68 4.25 -7.97
CA ALA A 409 5.71 5.70 -7.75
C ALA A 409 6.20 6.44 -9.00
N THR A 410 6.97 5.81 -9.90
CA THR A 410 7.37 6.44 -11.16
C THR A 410 6.19 6.70 -12.08
N GLU A 411 5.24 5.77 -12.21
CA GLU A 411 4.01 6.03 -12.95
C GLU A 411 3.23 7.20 -12.33
N ALA A 412 3.10 7.21 -10.99
CA ALA A 412 2.45 8.29 -10.26
C ALA A 412 3.13 9.65 -10.47
N ILE A 413 4.47 9.69 -10.45
CA ILE A 413 5.25 10.91 -10.71
C ILE A 413 5.00 11.43 -12.13
N VAL A 414 5.05 10.58 -13.14
CA VAL A 414 4.86 11.01 -14.54
C VAL A 414 3.45 11.53 -14.76
N ILE A 415 2.42 10.77 -14.39
CA ILE A 415 1.03 11.20 -14.56
C ILE A 415 0.67 12.39 -13.66
N GLY A 416 1.17 12.40 -12.42
CA GLY A 416 1.02 13.51 -11.48
C GLY A 416 1.66 14.80 -11.99
N SER A 417 2.82 14.71 -12.66
CA SER A 417 3.47 15.88 -13.28
C SER A 417 2.64 16.45 -14.44
N ALA A 418 2.07 15.59 -15.26
CA ALA A 418 1.17 16.03 -16.33
C ALA A 418 -0.09 16.69 -15.77
N LEU A 419 -0.67 16.13 -14.70
CA LEU A 419 -1.80 16.72 -13.96
C LEU A 419 -1.45 18.10 -13.38
N VAL A 420 -0.32 18.23 -12.66
CA VAL A 420 0.14 19.49 -12.07
C VAL A 420 0.33 20.55 -13.17
N SER A 421 0.95 20.17 -14.29
CA SER A 421 1.13 21.06 -15.42
C SER A 421 -0.19 21.51 -16.06
N HIS A 422 -1.14 20.59 -16.22
CA HIS A 422 -2.48 20.90 -16.72
C HIS A 422 -3.19 21.91 -15.82
N LEU A 423 -3.20 21.67 -14.51
CA LEU A 423 -3.83 22.54 -13.53
C LEU A 423 -3.16 23.92 -13.45
N ALA A 424 -1.83 23.97 -13.56
CA ALA A 424 -1.09 25.23 -13.60
C ALA A 424 -1.50 26.13 -14.80
N GLN A 425 -1.77 25.51 -15.97
CA GLN A 425 -2.28 26.23 -17.14
C GLN A 425 -3.71 26.77 -16.91
N GLU A 426 -4.52 26.05 -16.13
CA GLU A 426 -5.85 26.46 -15.71
C GLU A 426 -5.82 27.42 -14.50
N LYS A 427 -4.64 27.73 -13.96
CA LYS A 427 -4.42 28.55 -12.74
C LYS A 427 -5.14 27.97 -11.51
N MET A 428 -5.13 26.66 -11.40
CA MET A 428 -5.82 25.92 -10.35
C MET A 428 -4.79 25.13 -9.52
N THR A 429 -5.00 25.04 -8.22
CA THR A 429 -4.22 24.15 -7.33
C THR A 429 -4.81 22.74 -7.30
N LEU A 430 -4.04 21.78 -6.78
CA LEU A 430 -4.52 20.40 -6.58
C LEU A 430 -5.75 20.35 -5.66
N SER A 431 -5.76 21.17 -4.60
CA SER A 431 -6.90 21.23 -3.69
C SER A 431 -8.16 21.79 -4.34
N GLU A 432 -8.01 22.82 -5.16
CA GLU A 432 -9.12 23.40 -5.94
C GLU A 432 -9.67 22.42 -6.96
N ALA A 433 -8.78 21.68 -7.63
CA ALA A 433 -9.18 20.65 -8.57
C ALA A 433 -9.93 19.49 -7.88
N LEU A 434 -9.50 19.08 -6.67
CA LEU A 434 -10.16 18.04 -5.90
C LEU A 434 -11.57 18.49 -5.46
N ILE A 435 -11.72 19.73 -4.99
CA ILE A 435 -13.02 20.29 -4.61
C ILE A 435 -13.95 20.32 -5.82
N LYS A 436 -13.45 20.83 -6.94
CA LYS A 436 -14.20 20.86 -8.19
C LYS A 436 -14.62 19.45 -8.64
N LEU A 437 -13.73 18.45 -8.51
CA LEU A 437 -14.02 17.06 -8.84
C LEU A 437 -15.13 16.49 -7.95
N PHE A 438 -15.10 16.79 -6.64
CA PHE A 438 -16.17 16.38 -5.73
C PHE A 438 -17.53 16.97 -6.15
N ASP A 439 -17.54 18.26 -6.52
CA ASP A 439 -18.77 18.93 -6.92
C ASP A 439 -19.29 18.43 -8.27
N ASP A 440 -18.42 18.33 -9.29
CA ASP A 440 -18.75 17.86 -10.64
C ASP A 440 -19.31 16.43 -10.61
N ASN A 441 -18.76 15.56 -9.76
CA ASN A 441 -19.20 14.16 -9.62
C ASN A 441 -20.19 13.95 -8.46
N LYS A 442 -20.66 15.00 -7.80
CA LYS A 442 -21.58 14.94 -6.64
C LYS A 442 -21.12 13.94 -5.56
N ILE A 443 -19.82 13.90 -5.31
CA ILE A 443 -19.20 13.01 -4.33
C ILE A 443 -19.60 13.46 -2.93
N ILE A 444 -20.17 12.55 -2.15
CA ILE A 444 -20.60 12.76 -0.78
C ILE A 444 -19.53 12.23 0.19
N GLY A 445 -18.95 11.08 -0.13
CA GLY A 445 -17.93 10.39 0.67
C GLY A 445 -16.55 11.03 0.58
N LYS A 446 -16.44 12.30 0.97
CA LYS A 446 -15.23 13.15 0.82
C LYS A 446 -14.12 12.84 1.82
N PHE A 447 -14.46 12.23 2.95
CA PHE A 447 -13.52 12.02 4.05
C PHE A 447 -13.17 10.55 4.20
N ASP A 448 -11.93 10.31 4.52
CA ASP A 448 -11.39 9.01 4.95
C ASP A 448 -10.62 9.19 6.26
N VAL A 449 -10.63 8.14 7.07
CA VAL A 449 -9.93 8.09 8.35
C VAL A 449 -9.27 6.73 8.54
N ARG A 450 -8.15 6.74 9.27
CA ARG A 450 -7.47 5.54 9.74
C ARG A 450 -7.04 5.75 11.19
N GLU A 451 -7.29 4.76 12.02
CA GLU A 451 -6.80 4.70 13.39
C GLU A 451 -6.04 3.38 13.59
N ASP A 452 -4.80 3.49 14.00
CA ASP A 452 -3.96 2.35 14.37
C ASP A 452 -3.95 2.27 15.90
N ILE A 453 -4.64 1.27 16.44
CA ILE A 453 -4.86 1.11 17.87
C ILE A 453 -3.94 0.02 18.42
N ALA A 454 -2.90 0.44 19.13
CA ALA A 454 -2.01 -0.48 19.83
C ALA A 454 -2.58 -0.85 21.21
N TYR A 455 -2.59 -2.13 21.54
CA TYR A 455 -3.08 -2.64 22.82
C TYR A 455 -1.99 -2.77 23.88
N TYR A 456 -0.79 -2.24 23.61
CA TYR A 456 0.36 -2.23 24.52
C TYR A 456 1.18 -0.94 24.31
N ASN A 457 2.03 -0.61 25.27
CA ASN A 457 2.95 0.50 25.11
C ASN A 457 4.16 0.08 24.26
N GLU A 458 4.22 0.52 23.02
CA GLU A 458 5.30 0.21 22.08
C GLU A 458 6.64 0.85 22.47
N SER A 459 6.61 1.88 23.33
CA SER A 459 7.79 2.59 23.83
C SER A 459 8.31 2.04 25.16
N GLU A 460 7.87 0.85 25.60
CA GLU A 460 8.40 0.21 26.81
C GLU A 460 9.87 -0.17 26.62
N PRO A 461 10.80 0.42 27.38
CA PRO A 461 12.25 0.20 27.18
C PRO A 461 12.73 -1.14 27.71
N ASP A 462 12.00 -1.78 28.61
CA ASP A 462 12.32 -3.11 29.14
C ASP A 462 11.80 -4.19 28.20
N ILE A 463 12.70 -4.92 27.55
CA ILE A 463 12.36 -5.93 26.55
C ILE A 463 11.46 -7.04 27.12
N ALA A 464 11.67 -7.46 28.39
CA ALA A 464 10.84 -8.50 28.99
C ALA A 464 9.41 -7.99 29.24
N LYS A 465 9.27 -6.75 29.71
CA LYS A 465 7.97 -6.11 29.88
C LYS A 465 7.29 -5.84 28.55
N LEU A 466 8.06 -5.36 27.55
CA LEU A 466 7.55 -5.14 26.19
C LEU A 466 6.99 -6.44 25.61
N THR A 467 7.74 -7.55 25.72
CA THR A 467 7.33 -8.86 25.23
C THR A 467 6.05 -9.36 25.93
N ALA A 468 6.00 -9.22 27.27
CA ALA A 468 4.81 -9.59 28.03
C ALA A 468 3.59 -8.72 27.65
N ALA A 469 3.78 -7.39 27.54
CA ALA A 469 2.73 -6.46 27.16
C ALA A 469 2.24 -6.71 25.72
N LYS A 470 3.13 -7.04 24.80
CA LYS A 470 2.79 -7.42 23.42
C LYS A 470 1.88 -8.66 23.41
N LYS A 471 2.24 -9.71 24.18
CA LYS A 471 1.43 -10.93 24.28
C LYS A 471 0.03 -10.66 24.84
N ASP A 472 -0.09 -9.81 25.86
CA ASP A 472 -1.39 -9.40 26.40
C ASP A 472 -2.18 -8.56 25.38
N GLY A 473 -1.49 -7.72 24.63
CA GLY A 473 -2.04 -6.94 23.53
C GLY A 473 -2.59 -7.81 22.41
N GLU A 474 -1.89 -8.87 22.04
CA GLU A 474 -2.37 -9.85 21.05
C GLU A 474 -3.65 -10.55 21.48
N ALA A 475 -3.77 -10.89 22.75
CA ALA A 475 -5.01 -11.45 23.28
C ALA A 475 -6.19 -10.47 23.19
N LYS A 476 -5.97 -9.17 23.45
CA LYS A 476 -6.99 -8.12 23.30
C LYS A 476 -7.35 -7.90 21.82
N ARG A 477 -6.35 -7.81 20.93
CA ARG A 477 -6.54 -7.72 19.49
C ARG A 477 -7.41 -8.88 18.99
N THR A 478 -7.08 -10.11 19.40
CA THR A 478 -7.85 -11.29 19.00
C THR A 478 -9.30 -11.23 19.48
N LYS A 479 -9.56 -10.76 20.71
CA LYS A 479 -10.92 -10.57 21.18
C LYS A 479 -11.69 -9.55 20.34
N ASN A 480 -11.05 -8.41 20.02
CA ASN A 480 -11.64 -7.39 19.16
C ASN A 480 -12.00 -7.97 17.79
N ASP A 481 -11.04 -8.60 17.12
CA ASP A 481 -11.23 -9.19 15.80
C ASP A 481 -12.34 -10.24 15.79
N VAL A 482 -12.28 -11.23 16.68
CA VAL A 482 -13.25 -12.35 16.71
C VAL A 482 -14.67 -11.86 17.04
N PHE A 483 -14.82 -10.79 17.81
CA PHE A 483 -16.15 -10.21 18.07
C PHE A 483 -16.86 -9.83 16.78
N TYR A 484 -16.18 -9.09 15.89
CA TYR A 484 -16.73 -8.67 14.60
C TYR A 484 -16.78 -9.82 13.58
N LEU A 485 -15.74 -10.62 13.53
CA LEU A 485 -15.65 -11.77 12.61
C LEU A 485 -16.81 -12.74 12.81
N ALA A 486 -17.15 -13.08 14.06
CA ALA A 486 -18.26 -14.00 14.34
C ALA A 486 -19.61 -13.44 13.88
N ILE A 487 -19.84 -12.13 14.00
CA ILE A 487 -21.04 -11.45 13.48
C ILE A 487 -21.07 -11.56 11.94
N ALA A 488 -19.97 -11.21 11.26
CA ALA A 488 -19.89 -11.27 9.81
C ALA A 488 -20.08 -12.69 9.27
N MET A 489 -19.45 -13.68 9.92
CA MET A 489 -19.61 -15.10 9.57
C MET A 489 -21.05 -15.59 9.77
N ALA A 490 -21.65 -15.30 10.93
CA ALA A 490 -23.02 -15.72 11.22
C ALA A 490 -24.03 -15.10 10.24
N LYS A 491 -23.82 -13.83 9.87
CA LYS A 491 -24.61 -13.15 8.85
C LYS A 491 -24.44 -13.81 7.48
N ARG A 492 -23.20 -14.09 7.07
CA ARG A 492 -22.89 -14.77 5.79
C ARG A 492 -23.52 -16.16 5.70
N GLU A 493 -23.56 -16.89 6.81
CA GLU A 493 -24.17 -18.23 6.90
C GLU A 493 -25.70 -18.17 7.07
N GLY A 494 -26.31 -16.98 7.07
CA GLY A 494 -27.76 -16.80 7.24
C GLY A 494 -28.30 -17.13 8.63
N LYS A 495 -27.41 -17.24 9.64
CA LYS A 495 -27.81 -17.51 11.04
C LYS A 495 -28.36 -16.27 11.74
N ILE A 496 -27.92 -15.10 11.31
CA ILE A 496 -28.44 -13.81 11.76
C ILE A 496 -28.73 -12.90 10.58
N THR A 497 -29.59 -11.93 10.80
CA THR A 497 -29.89 -10.85 9.84
C THR A 497 -29.05 -9.61 10.15
N VAL A 498 -29.11 -8.62 9.25
CA VAL A 498 -28.51 -7.29 9.53
C VAL A 498 -29.18 -6.61 10.72
N ASP A 499 -30.48 -6.79 10.90
CA ASP A 499 -31.21 -6.24 12.07
C ASP A 499 -30.72 -6.88 13.39
N ASN A 500 -30.44 -8.19 13.40
CA ASN A 500 -29.83 -8.84 14.55
C ASN A 500 -28.43 -8.31 14.83
N ALA A 501 -27.60 -8.11 13.79
CA ALA A 501 -26.29 -7.49 13.96
C ALA A 501 -26.38 -6.06 14.50
N ARG A 502 -27.37 -5.28 14.04
CA ARG A 502 -27.66 -3.94 14.55
C ARG A 502 -28.07 -3.97 16.03
N GLU A 503 -28.94 -4.92 16.43
CA GLU A 503 -29.32 -5.12 17.84
C GLU A 503 -28.10 -5.42 18.72
N ILE A 504 -27.18 -6.27 18.25
CA ILE A 504 -25.89 -6.54 18.93
C ILE A 504 -25.09 -5.26 19.10
N PHE A 505 -24.87 -4.50 18.02
CA PHE A 505 -24.06 -3.29 18.07
C PHE A 505 -24.68 -2.22 18.98
N VAL A 506 -25.98 -1.98 18.89
CA VAL A 506 -26.69 -1.04 19.78
C VAL A 506 -26.59 -1.47 21.23
N SER A 507 -26.78 -2.76 21.54
CA SER A 507 -26.65 -3.26 22.91
C SER A 507 -25.22 -3.17 23.47
N THR A 508 -24.22 -3.19 22.59
CA THR A 508 -22.81 -3.15 22.97
C THR A 508 -22.28 -1.73 23.12
N PHE A 509 -22.62 -0.84 22.19
CA PHE A 509 -22.08 0.50 22.11
C PHE A 509 -23.08 1.60 22.58
N GLY A 510 -24.32 1.20 22.86
CA GLY A 510 -25.36 2.12 23.35
C GLY A 510 -25.64 3.25 22.38
N ASP A 511 -25.91 4.43 22.93
CA ASP A 511 -26.17 5.66 22.15
C ASP A 511 -24.87 6.35 21.70
N GLU A 512 -23.71 5.74 21.93
CA GLU A 512 -22.43 6.32 21.54
C GLU A 512 -22.27 6.36 20.02
N LEU A 513 -22.72 5.29 19.33
CA LEU A 513 -22.64 5.17 17.88
C LEU A 513 -24.02 4.90 17.27
N ASP A 514 -24.34 5.58 16.17
CA ASP A 514 -25.58 5.36 15.44
C ASP A 514 -25.44 4.27 14.36
N PHE A 515 -26.12 3.14 14.58
CA PHE A 515 -26.18 2.02 13.64
C PHE A 515 -27.51 1.96 12.87
N SER A 516 -28.36 2.98 12.93
CA SER A 516 -29.72 2.96 12.33
C SER A 516 -29.72 2.68 10.81
N ASN A 517 -28.69 3.19 10.09
CA ASN A 517 -28.53 3.03 8.64
C ASN A 517 -27.49 1.97 8.25
N LEU A 518 -27.14 1.03 9.16
CA LEU A 518 -26.29 -0.12 8.85
C LEU A 518 -26.98 -1.02 7.80
N LYS A 519 -26.33 -1.26 6.68
CA LYS A 519 -26.83 -2.06 5.54
C LYS A 519 -26.32 -3.47 5.52
N ASP A 520 -25.06 -3.65 5.89
CA ASP A 520 -24.44 -4.97 5.87
C ASP A 520 -23.25 -5.08 6.82
N VAL A 521 -22.91 -6.33 7.18
CA VAL A 521 -21.70 -6.70 7.92
C VAL A 521 -21.03 -7.81 7.12
N LEU A 522 -19.85 -7.53 6.58
CA LEU A 522 -19.16 -8.38 5.61
C LEU A 522 -17.78 -8.78 6.12
N PHE A 523 -17.39 -10.01 5.87
CA PHE A 523 -16.00 -10.43 6.03
C PHE A 523 -15.23 -10.15 4.73
N VAL A 524 -14.11 -9.44 4.82
CA VAL A 524 -13.35 -8.96 3.65
C VAL A 524 -11.94 -9.54 3.57
N GLY A 525 -11.82 -10.80 3.91
CA GLY A 525 -10.56 -11.55 3.81
C GLY A 525 -9.69 -11.50 5.06
N ASP A 526 -9.43 -10.32 5.60
CA ASP A 526 -8.60 -10.12 6.79
C ASP A 526 -9.21 -9.15 7.82
N GLY A 527 -10.48 -8.77 7.62
CA GLY A 527 -11.20 -7.88 8.51
C GLY A 527 -12.70 -7.96 8.36
N THR A 528 -13.41 -7.18 9.15
CA THR A 528 -14.86 -7.03 9.11
C THR A 528 -15.23 -5.64 8.65
N TYR A 529 -16.08 -5.57 7.64
CA TYR A 529 -16.54 -4.37 6.97
C TYR A 529 -18.01 -4.08 7.33
N LEU A 530 -18.26 -2.95 7.93
CA LEU A 530 -19.60 -2.46 8.24
C LEU A 530 -20.01 -1.45 7.17
N LEU A 531 -20.97 -1.82 6.33
CA LEU A 531 -21.49 -0.98 5.26
C LEU A 531 -22.70 -0.21 5.75
N PHE A 532 -22.70 1.10 5.59
CA PHE A 532 -23.81 2.01 5.85
C PHE A 532 -24.25 2.70 4.55
N ASP A 533 -25.34 3.45 4.57
CA ASP A 533 -25.77 4.25 3.41
C ASP A 533 -24.75 5.31 3.01
N ASP A 534 -24.20 6.01 3.99
CA ASP A 534 -23.38 7.21 3.83
C ASP A 534 -21.88 6.99 4.10
N LYS A 535 -21.53 5.82 4.67
CA LYS A 535 -20.15 5.51 5.09
C LYS A 535 -19.86 4.02 5.09
N TYR A 536 -18.62 3.67 5.27
CA TYR A 536 -18.22 2.35 5.78
C TYR A 536 -17.24 2.48 6.94
N ILE A 537 -17.15 1.42 7.75
CA ILE A 537 -16.10 1.23 8.76
C ILE A 537 -15.55 -0.18 8.60
N GLU A 538 -14.24 -0.32 8.49
CA GLU A 538 -13.55 -1.60 8.43
C GLU A 538 -12.67 -1.79 9.65
N ILE A 539 -12.80 -2.91 10.33
CA ILE A 539 -11.99 -3.30 11.49
C ILE A 539 -11.18 -4.53 11.11
N ARG A 540 -9.87 -4.41 11.18
CA ARG A 540 -8.96 -5.52 10.86
C ARG A 540 -7.79 -5.62 11.83
N PRO A 541 -7.34 -6.83 12.17
CA PRO A 541 -6.12 -7.01 12.95
C PRO A 541 -4.90 -6.65 12.10
N SER A 542 -3.84 -6.14 12.74
CA SER A 542 -2.54 -6.05 12.08
C SER A 542 -1.91 -7.44 11.98
N GLY A 543 -1.39 -7.80 10.80
CA GLY A 543 -0.69 -9.08 10.58
C GLY A 543 0.68 -9.16 11.26
N THR A 544 1.26 -8.03 11.69
CA THR A 544 2.64 -7.96 12.20
C THR A 544 2.76 -7.49 13.64
N ASP A 545 1.66 -6.97 14.23
CA ASP A 545 1.69 -6.35 15.55
C ASP A 545 0.38 -6.54 16.33
N ALA A 546 0.44 -6.39 17.66
CA ALA A 546 -0.73 -6.41 18.54
C ALA A 546 -1.53 -5.10 18.42
N LYS A 547 -1.97 -4.81 17.19
CA LYS A 547 -2.74 -3.62 16.82
C LYS A 547 -4.02 -3.99 16.09
N THR A 548 -5.05 -3.20 16.26
CA THR A 548 -6.20 -3.16 15.37
C THR A 548 -6.08 -1.92 14.49
N LYS A 549 -6.34 -2.08 13.20
CA LYS A 549 -6.47 -0.99 12.25
C LYS A 549 -7.94 -0.78 11.96
N ALA A 550 -8.41 0.44 12.19
CA ALA A 550 -9.77 0.83 11.90
C ALA A 550 -9.77 1.89 10.80
N TYR A 551 -10.47 1.59 9.71
CA TYR A 551 -10.62 2.48 8.57
C TYR A 551 -12.07 2.95 8.48
N GLY A 552 -12.28 4.12 7.91
CA GLY A 552 -13.61 4.59 7.61
C GLY A 552 -13.59 5.61 6.48
N ALA A 553 -14.61 5.60 5.62
CA ALA A 553 -14.81 6.65 4.63
C ALA A 553 -16.29 7.02 4.53
N GLY A 554 -16.56 8.32 4.29
CA GLY A 554 -17.92 8.83 4.25
C GLY A 554 -17.99 10.36 4.26
N SER A 555 -19.13 10.89 4.70
CA SER A 555 -19.47 12.32 4.60
C SER A 555 -19.09 13.18 5.83
N ASP A 556 -18.77 12.58 6.97
CA ASP A 556 -18.49 13.27 8.24
C ASP A 556 -17.24 12.71 8.92
N LYS A 557 -16.12 13.47 8.83
CA LYS A 557 -14.81 13.07 9.39
C LYS A 557 -14.88 12.82 10.90
N ALA A 558 -15.60 13.64 11.65
CA ALA A 558 -15.69 13.53 13.10
C ALA A 558 -16.46 12.25 13.52
N ASN A 559 -17.56 11.97 12.84
CA ASN A 559 -18.31 10.74 13.02
C ASN A 559 -17.48 9.50 12.66
N LEU A 560 -16.78 9.52 11.53
CA LEU A 560 -15.88 8.43 11.11
C LEU A 560 -14.80 8.14 12.15
N LEU A 561 -14.11 9.18 12.65
CA LEU A 561 -13.10 9.03 13.70
C LEU A 561 -13.68 8.46 14.99
N LYS A 562 -14.88 8.90 15.37
CA LYS A 562 -15.57 8.36 16.55
C LYS A 562 -15.85 6.87 16.38
N PHE A 563 -16.41 6.46 15.25
CA PHE A 563 -16.64 5.04 14.93
C PHE A 563 -15.34 4.23 14.95
N ALA A 564 -14.32 4.68 14.20
CA ALA A 564 -13.04 3.96 14.10
C ALA A 564 -12.38 3.77 15.48
N LYS A 565 -12.34 4.81 16.31
CA LYS A 565 -11.77 4.73 17.66
C LYS A 565 -12.57 3.84 18.60
N THR A 566 -13.89 4.01 18.65
CA THR A 566 -14.72 3.23 19.57
C THR A 566 -14.71 1.75 19.19
N LEU A 567 -14.93 1.43 17.91
CA LEU A 567 -14.94 0.03 17.47
C LEU A 567 -13.56 -0.62 17.56
N GLY A 568 -12.51 0.10 17.19
CA GLY A 568 -11.15 -0.43 17.22
C GLY A 568 -10.60 -0.65 18.63
N ASN A 569 -11.03 0.14 19.63
CA ASN A 569 -10.62 -0.02 21.04
C ASN A 569 -11.45 -1.04 21.81
N TYR A 570 -12.51 -1.60 21.22
CA TYR A 570 -13.39 -2.50 21.93
C TYR A 570 -12.66 -3.79 22.35
N SER A 571 -12.85 -4.22 23.59
CA SER A 571 -12.17 -5.41 24.14
C SER A 571 -12.73 -6.75 23.66
N GLY A 572 -13.89 -6.72 22.97
CA GLY A 572 -14.60 -7.91 22.53
C GLY A 572 -15.33 -8.66 23.65
N ASP A 573 -15.77 -7.96 24.70
CA ASP A 573 -16.58 -8.58 25.75
C ASP A 573 -17.99 -8.93 25.23
N LEU A 574 -18.48 -10.11 25.59
CA LEU A 574 -19.76 -10.63 25.10
C LEU A 574 -20.87 -10.32 26.10
N ASN A 575 -21.88 -9.56 25.68
CA ASN A 575 -23.08 -9.32 26.48
C ASN A 575 -24.20 -10.33 26.15
N ASP A 576 -25.30 -10.29 26.92
CA ASP A 576 -26.42 -11.22 26.77
C ASP A 576 -27.09 -11.12 25.38
N THR A 577 -27.17 -9.93 24.81
CA THR A 577 -27.73 -9.73 23.45
C THR A 577 -26.83 -10.38 22.40
N TYR A 578 -25.51 -10.23 22.53
CA TYR A 578 -24.57 -10.93 21.67
C TYR A 578 -24.77 -12.44 21.75
N LEU A 579 -24.77 -12.99 22.96
CA LEU A 579 -24.89 -14.43 23.21
C LEU A 579 -26.25 -15.01 22.80
N LYS A 580 -27.30 -14.19 22.76
CA LYS A 580 -28.61 -14.57 22.23
C LYS A 580 -28.57 -14.93 20.74
N PHE A 581 -27.76 -14.21 19.94
CA PHE A 581 -27.68 -14.38 18.48
C PHE A 581 -26.45 -15.19 18.06
N ILE A 582 -25.36 -15.10 18.80
CA ILE A 582 -24.08 -15.77 18.55
C ILE A 582 -23.67 -16.49 19.84
N ASP A 583 -24.02 -17.77 19.92
CA ASP A 583 -23.66 -18.54 21.11
C ASP A 583 -22.15 -18.71 21.27
N LYS A 584 -21.75 -19.11 22.48
CA LYS A 584 -20.34 -19.28 22.83
C LYS A 584 -19.62 -20.30 21.93
N ALA A 585 -20.29 -21.37 21.52
CA ALA A 585 -19.70 -22.38 20.65
C ALA A 585 -19.41 -21.82 19.25
N TYR A 586 -20.30 -21.00 18.73
CA TYR A 586 -20.10 -20.33 17.44
C TYR A 586 -18.98 -19.30 17.52
N TYR A 587 -18.93 -18.51 18.62
CA TYR A 587 -17.81 -17.58 18.86
C TYR A 587 -16.47 -18.30 18.92
N ASP A 588 -16.37 -19.42 19.64
CA ASP A 588 -15.15 -20.22 19.74
C ASP A 588 -14.76 -20.85 18.40
N ASN A 589 -15.72 -21.23 17.56
CA ASN A 589 -15.46 -21.66 16.18
C ASN A 589 -14.92 -20.51 15.31
N ALA A 590 -15.49 -19.32 15.41
CA ALA A 590 -14.98 -18.12 14.73
C ALA A 590 -13.55 -17.80 15.18
N LYS A 591 -13.25 -17.93 16.47
CA LYS A 591 -11.89 -17.78 17.00
C LYS A 591 -10.92 -18.80 16.44
N ALA A 592 -11.31 -20.07 16.32
CA ALA A 592 -10.49 -21.11 15.73
C ALA A 592 -10.22 -20.84 14.23
N LYS A 593 -11.23 -20.35 13.50
CA LYS A 593 -11.07 -19.93 12.09
C LYS A 593 -10.17 -18.69 11.95
N SER A 594 -10.29 -17.70 12.82
CA SER A 594 -9.40 -16.54 12.88
C SER A 594 -7.95 -16.97 13.08
N ALA A 595 -7.68 -17.90 14.00
CA ALA A 595 -6.34 -18.43 14.24
C ALA A 595 -5.72 -19.11 12.99
N VAL A 596 -6.52 -19.74 12.13
CA VAL A 596 -6.07 -20.32 10.87
C VAL A 596 -5.80 -19.25 9.80
N ILE A 597 -6.68 -18.27 9.70
CA ILE A 597 -6.55 -17.14 8.74
C ILE A 597 -5.30 -16.32 9.05
N TYR A 598 -5.07 -16.04 10.35
CA TYR A 598 -3.97 -15.20 10.84
C TYR A 598 -2.81 -16.03 11.43
N GLN A 599 -2.62 -17.28 11.00
CA GLN A 599 -1.57 -18.13 11.53
C GLN A 599 -0.21 -17.48 11.34
N GLU A 600 0.23 -16.78 12.37
CA GLU A 600 1.57 -16.19 12.45
C GLU A 600 2.60 -17.25 12.83
N PHE A 601 3.77 -17.15 12.23
CA PHE A 601 4.97 -17.69 12.84
C PHE A 601 5.14 -17.03 14.20
N THR A 602 5.04 -17.78 15.28
CA THR A 602 5.34 -17.20 16.58
C THR A 602 6.83 -16.92 16.67
N ASP A 603 7.21 -15.83 17.33
CA ASP A 603 8.62 -15.53 17.63
C ASP A 603 9.35 -16.73 18.28
N LYS A 604 8.60 -17.63 18.93
CA LYS A 604 9.10 -18.84 19.53
C LYS A 604 9.63 -19.83 18.50
N ASP A 605 8.93 -20.01 17.39
CA ASP A 605 9.35 -20.93 16.32
C ASP A 605 10.57 -20.37 15.58
N ALA A 606 10.61 -19.05 15.33
CA ALA A 606 11.72 -18.38 14.68
C ALA A 606 13.00 -18.29 15.54
N ASN A 607 12.84 -18.05 16.85
CA ASN A 607 13.99 -17.80 17.73
C ASN A 607 14.65 -19.07 18.30
N ASN A 608 14.01 -20.21 18.23
CA ASN A 608 14.51 -21.46 18.82
C ASN A 608 15.10 -22.43 17.80
N VAL A 609 15.12 -22.10 16.51
CA VAL A 609 15.67 -22.96 15.47
C VAL A 609 17.19 -22.74 15.34
N PRO A 610 18.02 -23.73 15.65
CA PRO A 610 19.47 -23.62 15.47
C PRO A 610 19.82 -23.82 13.98
N PHE A 611 20.17 -22.76 13.27
CA PHE A 611 20.71 -22.83 11.92
C PHE A 611 22.23 -23.04 11.98
N VAL A 612 22.72 -24.11 11.37
CA VAL A 612 24.16 -24.35 11.18
C VAL A 612 24.52 -23.98 9.76
N ILE A 613 25.41 -22.98 9.60
CA ILE A 613 25.99 -22.62 8.31
C ILE A 613 27.39 -23.23 8.26
N PRO A 614 27.62 -24.27 7.45
CA PRO A 614 28.93 -24.92 7.35
C PRO A 614 29.99 -23.93 6.87
N ASN A 615 31.15 -23.90 7.52
CA ASN A 615 32.30 -23.10 7.13
C ASN A 615 31.98 -21.60 6.95
N TYR A 616 31.18 -21.05 7.86
CA TYR A 616 30.66 -19.68 7.75
C TYR A 616 31.77 -18.64 7.54
N SER A 617 32.86 -18.71 8.33
CA SER A 617 33.99 -17.78 8.24
C SER A 617 34.72 -17.87 6.89
N GLU A 618 34.93 -19.07 6.36
CA GLU A 618 35.52 -19.27 5.02
C GLU A 618 34.56 -18.81 3.91
N THR A 619 33.26 -19.02 4.14
CA THR A 619 32.22 -18.72 3.17
C THR A 619 31.98 -17.23 2.99
N ILE A 620 32.10 -16.43 4.04
CA ILE A 620 31.93 -14.96 3.96
C ILE A 620 33.24 -14.19 3.76
N GLY A 621 34.38 -14.90 3.71
CA GLY A 621 35.71 -14.30 3.47
C GLY A 621 36.20 -13.40 4.59
N LEU A 622 35.84 -13.70 5.85
CA LEU A 622 36.36 -13.07 7.05
C LEU A 622 37.66 -13.76 7.53
#